data_a6ddbb4eec930c531b49c595c4e9e870
#
_entry.id   a6ddbb4eec930c531b49c595c4e9e870
#
_cell.length_a   1.000
_cell.length_b   1.000
_cell.length_c   1.000
_cell.angle_alpha   90.00
_cell.angle_beta   90.00
_cell.angle_gamma   90.00
#
_symmetry.space_group_name_H-M   'P 1'
#
loop_
_entity.id
_entity.type
_entity.pdbx_description
1 polymer ?
#
loop_
_entity_poly.entity_id
_entity_poly.type
_entity_poly.pdbx_seq_one_letter_code
_entity_poly.pdbx_strand_id
1 'polypeptide(L)'
;MSKSLLVVALSLVLALPALAAPPGQHPTQHFRWRDAKGELHYADLLPADALKSGYDVVDDNGLLIRHIEGTRTPEQLKAAKAAAEQAAAAKRTADEQARRDRQLLSAYPDENALQIAHREQLASLDQNIHTDELNLKNQERALADLLAHAADIEHGGKPVPKFVTDQIAAQRQAVTDQRGTLDQHRAEREATAVRLEQEMAHYRELRAKQQGMYGGA
;
A
#
# COMPACT_ATOMS: atom_id res chain seq x y z
N MET A 1 -70.65 -1.13 -36.53
CA MET A 1 -72.00 -1.31 -35.90
C MET A 1 -71.79 -1.08 -34.40
N SER A 2 -72.28 0.07 -33.97
CA SER A 2 -73.14 0.27 -32.78
C SER A 2 -72.50 -0.08 -31.42
N LYS A 3 -72.62 0.69 -30.42
CA LYS A 3 -73.48 1.82 -29.97
C LYS A 3 -72.82 2.54 -28.78
N SER A 4 -73.06 3.82 -28.82
CA SER A 4 -72.87 4.77 -27.72
C SER A 4 -73.58 4.37 -26.43
N LEU A 5 -72.98 4.65 -25.27
CA LEU A 5 -73.75 4.92 -24.05
C LEU A 5 -73.05 6.00 -23.26
N LEU A 6 -73.65 7.14 -23.30
CA LEU A 6 -73.41 8.37 -22.53
C LEU A 6 -73.90 8.10 -21.10
N VAL A 7 -73.03 8.18 -20.10
CA VAL A 7 -73.41 8.28 -18.69
C VAL A 7 -72.94 9.60 -18.15
N VAL A 8 -73.90 10.52 -18.01
CA VAL A 8 -73.76 11.76 -17.30
C VAL A 8 -73.78 11.50 -15.81
N ALA A 9 -72.64 11.64 -15.16
CA ALA A 9 -72.53 11.59 -13.70
C ALA A 9 -72.43 13.04 -13.16
N LEU A 10 -73.48 13.42 -12.51
CA LEU A 10 -73.69 14.69 -11.80
C LEU A 10 -72.72 14.72 -10.58
N SER A 11 -71.62 15.46 -10.67
CA SER A 11 -70.67 15.61 -9.55
C SER A 11 -71.13 16.71 -8.60
N LEU A 12 -71.60 16.26 -7.44
CA LEU A 12 -71.93 17.11 -6.30
C LEU A 12 -70.62 17.57 -5.66
N VAL A 13 -70.22 18.83 -5.86
CA VAL A 13 -69.03 19.44 -5.23
C VAL A 13 -69.40 19.80 -3.78
N LEU A 14 -68.95 18.94 -2.86
CA LEU A 14 -68.96 19.26 -1.41
C LEU A 14 -67.80 20.24 -1.12
N ALA A 15 -68.08 21.51 -0.93
CA ALA A 15 -67.15 22.50 -0.45
C ALA A 15 -66.86 22.23 1.05
N LEU A 16 -65.74 21.59 1.36
CA LEU A 16 -65.19 21.52 2.70
C LEU A 16 -64.56 22.86 3.08
N PRO A 17 -64.87 23.44 4.23
CA PRO A 17 -64.17 24.67 4.69
C PRO A 17 -62.71 24.28 4.96
N ALA A 18 -61.77 24.93 4.30
CA ALA A 18 -60.35 24.85 4.62
C ALA A 18 -60.14 25.41 6.05
N LEU A 19 -59.93 24.55 7.01
CA LEU A 19 -59.34 24.97 8.30
C LEU A 19 -57.94 25.52 7.97
N ALA A 20 -57.79 26.85 7.97
CA ALA A 20 -56.49 27.49 7.96
C ALA A 20 -55.76 27.03 9.23
N ALA A 21 -54.74 26.18 9.07
CA ALA A 21 -53.81 25.88 10.16
C ALA A 21 -53.20 27.21 10.64
N PRO A 22 -53.05 27.43 11.94
CA PRO A 22 -52.40 28.64 12.45
C PRO A 22 -50.97 28.66 11.88
N PRO A 23 -50.41 29.85 11.56
CA PRO A 23 -49.03 29.96 11.09
C PRO A 23 -48.14 29.30 12.12
N GLY A 24 -47.47 28.23 11.72
CA GLY A 24 -46.56 27.49 12.58
C GLY A 24 -45.57 28.50 13.18
N GLN A 25 -45.56 28.59 14.50
CA GLN A 25 -44.49 29.29 15.21
C GLN A 25 -43.23 28.53 14.90
N HIS A 26 -42.46 29.04 13.95
CA HIS A 26 -41.09 28.55 13.77
C HIS A 26 -40.38 28.83 15.10
N PRO A 27 -39.81 27.80 15.76
CA PRO A 27 -39.08 28.03 17.01
C PRO A 27 -38.02 29.10 16.73
N THR A 28 -38.03 30.17 17.51
CA THR A 28 -37.05 31.23 17.39
C THR A 28 -35.69 30.62 17.65
N GLN A 29 -34.79 30.66 16.69
CA GLN A 29 -33.45 30.09 16.83
C GLN A 29 -32.53 31.21 17.33
N HIS A 30 -31.84 30.94 18.43
CA HIS A 30 -30.83 31.81 18.98
C HIS A 30 -29.46 31.23 18.72
N PHE A 31 -28.45 32.10 18.63
CA PHE A 31 -27.07 31.72 18.40
C PHE A 31 -26.27 31.89 19.70
N ARG A 32 -25.49 30.89 20.06
CA ARG A 32 -24.60 30.91 21.21
C ARG A 32 -23.18 30.63 20.73
N TRP A 33 -22.22 31.49 21.06
CA TRP A 33 -20.81 31.30 20.69
C TRP A 33 -19.88 31.78 21.79
N ARG A 34 -18.62 31.39 21.70
CA ARG A 34 -17.55 31.94 22.55
C ARG A 34 -16.67 32.85 21.68
N ASP A 35 -16.34 34.02 22.21
CA ASP A 35 -15.39 34.89 21.55
C ASP A 35 -13.94 34.46 21.79
N ALA A 36 -12.99 35.25 21.23
CA ALA A 36 -11.56 34.97 21.37
C ALA A 36 -11.03 35.05 22.81
N LYS A 37 -11.78 35.66 23.73
CA LYS A 37 -11.47 35.75 25.16
C LYS A 37 -12.08 34.59 25.95
N GLY A 38 -12.92 33.76 25.30
CA GLY A 38 -13.63 32.65 25.92
C GLY A 38 -14.97 33.06 26.55
N GLU A 39 -15.40 34.30 26.39
CA GLU A 39 -16.69 34.78 26.92
C GLU A 39 -17.85 34.22 26.09
N LEU A 40 -18.93 33.85 26.78
CA LEU A 40 -20.11 33.25 26.17
C LEU A 40 -21.10 34.32 25.77
N HIS A 41 -21.50 34.34 24.53
CA HIS A 41 -22.46 35.29 23.96
C HIS A 41 -23.72 34.61 23.47
N TYR A 42 -24.84 35.29 23.56
CA TYR A 42 -26.15 34.89 23.02
C TYR A 42 -26.71 36.01 22.19
N ALA A 43 -27.21 35.75 20.99
CA ALA A 43 -27.89 36.74 20.15
C ALA A 43 -28.81 36.07 19.11
N ASP A 44 -29.74 36.85 18.60
CA ASP A 44 -30.66 36.46 17.53
C ASP A 44 -30.00 36.63 16.14
N LEU A 45 -28.93 37.43 16.07
CA LEU A 45 -28.15 37.68 14.88
C LEU A 45 -26.71 37.21 15.10
N LEU A 46 -26.20 36.44 14.14
CA LEU A 46 -24.86 35.86 14.20
C LEU A 46 -23.82 36.87 13.72
N PRO A 47 -22.88 37.34 14.56
CA PRO A 47 -21.81 38.23 14.13
C PRO A 47 -20.76 37.46 13.30
N ALA A 48 -20.05 38.22 12.41
CA ALA A 48 -19.04 37.64 11.55
C ALA A 48 -17.89 36.88 12.29
N ASP A 49 -17.61 37.29 13.54
CA ASP A 49 -16.57 36.65 14.34
C ASP A 49 -17.01 35.29 14.91
N ALA A 50 -18.29 35.06 15.16
CA ALA A 50 -18.85 33.81 15.55
C ALA A 50 -18.71 32.73 14.44
N LEU A 51 -18.73 33.14 13.17
CA LEU A 51 -18.46 32.23 12.04
C LEU A 51 -17.04 31.66 12.07
N LYS A 52 -16.08 32.40 12.62
CA LYS A 52 -14.69 31.96 12.72
C LYS A 52 -14.46 30.98 13.87
N SER A 53 -15.08 31.26 15.03
CA SER A 53 -14.92 30.46 16.26
C SER A 53 -15.86 29.26 16.34
N GLY A 54 -16.90 29.22 15.52
CA GLY A 54 -18.00 28.26 15.63
C GLY A 54 -19.10 28.74 16.58
N TYR A 55 -20.28 28.20 16.43
CA TYR A 55 -21.45 28.59 17.21
C TYR A 55 -22.44 27.44 17.35
N ASP A 56 -23.24 27.54 18.39
CA ASP A 56 -24.37 26.68 18.63
C ASP A 56 -25.66 27.36 18.23
N VAL A 57 -26.56 26.63 17.59
CA VAL A 57 -27.94 27.01 17.41
C VAL A 57 -28.74 26.44 18.57
N VAL A 58 -29.42 27.28 19.33
CA VAL A 58 -30.21 26.86 20.49
C VAL A 58 -31.66 27.31 20.33
N ASP A 59 -32.58 26.64 21.00
CA ASP A 59 -33.99 27.02 21.09
C ASP A 59 -34.21 28.11 22.15
N ASP A 60 -35.48 28.57 22.30
CA ASP A 60 -35.91 29.54 23.28
C ASP A 60 -35.60 29.13 24.72
N ASN A 61 -35.37 27.87 25.01
CA ASN A 61 -34.99 27.28 26.31
C ASN A 61 -33.48 27.15 26.50
N GLY A 62 -32.67 27.53 25.47
CA GLY A 62 -31.23 27.36 25.50
C GLY A 62 -30.73 25.94 25.19
N LEU A 63 -31.64 25.03 24.77
CA LEU A 63 -31.28 23.68 24.37
C LEU A 63 -30.55 23.69 23.02
N LEU A 64 -29.49 22.92 22.93
CA LEU A 64 -28.71 22.79 21.69
C LEU A 64 -29.51 22.07 20.60
N ILE A 65 -29.80 22.78 19.51
CA ILE A 65 -30.39 22.22 18.29
C ILE A 65 -29.29 21.69 17.37
N ARG A 66 -28.22 22.48 17.17
CA ARG A 66 -27.12 22.15 16.25
C ARG A 66 -25.85 22.91 16.61
N HIS A 67 -24.72 22.24 16.52
CA HIS A 67 -23.41 22.86 16.60
C HIS A 67 -22.85 23.11 15.19
N ILE A 68 -22.31 24.30 14.94
CA ILE A 68 -21.61 24.67 13.70
C ILE A 68 -20.16 24.96 14.04
N GLU A 69 -19.26 24.18 13.49
CA GLU A 69 -17.83 24.38 13.64
C GLU A 69 -17.39 25.70 12.98
N GLY A 70 -16.42 26.38 13.60
CA GLY A 70 -15.82 27.58 13.05
C GLY A 70 -15.03 27.33 11.76
N THR A 71 -14.81 28.39 11.01
CA THR A 71 -13.98 28.35 9.82
C THR A 71 -12.54 28.01 10.21
N ARG A 72 -12.01 26.90 9.70
CA ARG A 72 -10.64 26.48 9.96
C ARG A 72 -9.65 27.52 9.44
N THR A 73 -8.62 27.84 10.23
CA THR A 73 -7.52 28.70 9.75
C THR A 73 -6.76 28.02 8.61
N PRO A 74 -6.04 28.79 7.77
CA PRO A 74 -5.19 28.21 6.73
C PRO A 74 -4.21 27.17 7.25
N GLU A 75 -3.66 27.38 8.45
CA GLU A 75 -2.75 26.43 9.14
C GLU A 75 -3.49 25.16 9.53
N GLN A 76 -4.69 25.27 10.09
CA GLN A 76 -5.53 24.12 10.44
C GLN A 76 -5.96 23.33 9.21
N LEU A 77 -6.28 24.02 8.10
CA LEU A 77 -6.60 23.37 6.82
C LEU A 77 -5.38 22.62 6.27
N LYS A 78 -4.20 23.23 6.32
CA LYS A 78 -2.94 22.61 5.90
C LYS A 78 -2.61 21.40 6.77
N ALA A 79 -2.74 21.51 8.09
CA ALA A 79 -2.50 20.41 9.02
C ALA A 79 -3.51 19.28 8.82
N ALA A 80 -4.79 19.58 8.63
CA ALA A 80 -5.83 18.59 8.35
C ALA A 80 -5.60 17.87 7.02
N LYS A 81 -5.17 18.60 5.98
CA LYS A 81 -4.80 18.00 4.69
C LYS A 81 -3.61 17.06 4.83
N ALA A 82 -2.53 17.49 5.51
CA ALA A 82 -1.37 16.66 5.74
C ALA A 82 -1.72 15.39 6.55
N ALA A 83 -2.54 15.52 7.59
CA ALA A 83 -3.02 14.38 8.37
C ALA A 83 -3.87 13.42 7.53
N ALA A 84 -4.76 13.95 6.67
CA ALA A 84 -5.56 13.15 5.76
C ALA A 84 -4.70 12.40 4.71
N GLU A 85 -3.67 13.05 4.17
CA GLU A 85 -2.72 12.43 3.24
C GLU A 85 -1.93 11.31 3.92
N GLN A 86 -1.44 11.52 5.15
CA GLN A 86 -0.76 10.50 5.95
C GLN A 86 -1.68 9.32 6.27
N ALA A 87 -2.92 9.59 6.69
CA ALA A 87 -3.91 8.54 6.96
C ALA A 87 -4.24 7.74 5.68
N ALA A 88 -4.38 8.41 4.54
CA ALA A 88 -4.61 7.77 3.26
C ALA A 88 -3.42 6.90 2.82
N ALA A 89 -2.17 7.37 3.03
CA ALA A 89 -0.97 6.61 2.75
C ALA A 89 -0.88 5.36 3.65
N ALA A 90 -1.08 5.52 4.96
CA ALA A 90 -1.09 4.42 5.91
C ALA A 90 -2.16 3.36 5.55
N LYS A 91 -3.37 3.82 5.17
CA LYS A 91 -4.42 2.91 4.73
C LYS A 91 -4.03 2.15 3.47
N ARG A 92 -3.44 2.80 2.47
CA ARG A 92 -2.98 2.12 1.24
C ARG A 92 -1.95 1.04 1.57
N THR A 93 -0.97 1.34 2.42
CA THR A 93 0.04 0.37 2.84
C THR A 93 -0.59 -0.82 3.56
N ALA A 94 -1.55 -0.58 4.47
CA ALA A 94 -2.28 -1.63 5.16
C ALA A 94 -3.12 -2.49 4.20
N ASP A 95 -3.83 -1.87 3.25
CA ASP A 95 -4.62 -2.58 2.25
C ASP A 95 -3.74 -3.43 1.30
N GLU A 96 -2.55 -2.94 0.95
CA GLU A 96 -1.57 -3.68 0.15
C GLU A 96 -1.00 -4.87 0.92
N GLN A 97 -0.65 -4.68 2.20
CA GLN A 97 -0.20 -5.77 3.06
C GLN A 97 -1.28 -6.84 3.19
N ALA A 98 -2.51 -6.44 3.50
CA ALA A 98 -3.63 -7.38 3.60
C ALA A 98 -3.91 -8.13 2.29
N ARG A 99 -3.65 -7.53 1.13
CA ARG A 99 -3.72 -8.24 -0.16
C ARG A 99 -2.61 -9.27 -0.30
N ARG A 100 -1.35 -8.89 0.00
CA ARG A 100 -0.22 -9.83 -0.03
C ARG A 100 -0.44 -11.01 0.91
N ASP A 101 -0.93 -10.76 2.12
CA ASP A 101 -1.23 -11.79 3.10
C ASP A 101 -2.29 -12.79 2.60
N ARG A 102 -3.37 -12.26 1.99
CA ARG A 102 -4.40 -13.13 1.38
C ARG A 102 -3.86 -13.93 0.20
N GLN A 103 -3.00 -13.34 -0.63
CA GLN A 103 -2.36 -14.02 -1.74
C GLN A 103 -1.45 -15.16 -1.25
N LEU A 104 -0.64 -14.90 -0.22
CA LEU A 104 0.23 -15.90 0.39
C LEU A 104 -0.58 -17.08 0.96
N LEU A 105 -1.62 -16.81 1.73
CA LEU A 105 -2.50 -17.83 2.28
C LEU A 105 -3.29 -18.62 1.21
N SER A 106 -3.62 -17.96 0.09
CA SER A 106 -4.34 -18.59 -1.02
C SER A 106 -3.42 -19.42 -1.92
N ALA A 107 -2.16 -18.98 -2.10
CA ALA A 107 -1.18 -19.69 -2.92
C ALA A 107 -0.70 -20.98 -2.27
N TYR A 108 -0.63 -21.00 -0.95
CA TYR A 108 -0.08 -22.15 -0.20
C TYR A 108 -1.13 -22.65 0.80
N PRO A 109 -1.73 -23.83 0.56
CA PRO A 109 -2.78 -24.39 1.42
C PRO A 109 -2.27 -24.74 2.82
N ASP A 110 -1.00 -25.09 2.93
CA ASP A 110 -0.33 -25.44 4.19
C ASP A 110 1.15 -25.04 4.17
N GLU A 111 1.80 -25.15 5.34
CA GLU A 111 3.21 -24.80 5.54
C GLU A 111 4.14 -25.67 4.68
N ASN A 112 3.79 -26.94 4.47
CA ASN A 112 4.59 -27.85 3.67
C ASN A 112 4.64 -27.42 2.20
N ALA A 113 3.51 -26.97 1.63
CA ALA A 113 3.46 -26.46 0.27
C ALA A 113 4.38 -25.24 0.09
N LEU A 114 4.37 -24.30 1.04
CA LEU A 114 5.26 -23.15 1.05
C LEU A 114 6.73 -23.60 1.18
N GLN A 115 7.02 -24.53 2.07
CA GLN A 115 8.38 -25.07 2.26
C GLN A 115 8.92 -25.76 1.00
N ILE A 116 8.06 -26.47 0.26
CA ILE A 116 8.45 -27.10 -1.00
C ILE A 116 8.81 -26.02 -2.03
N ALA A 117 7.97 -25.01 -2.20
CA ALA A 117 8.22 -23.90 -3.12
C ALA A 117 9.53 -23.16 -2.78
N HIS A 118 9.79 -22.91 -1.50
CA HIS A 118 11.04 -22.30 -1.03
C HIS A 118 12.27 -23.16 -1.36
N ARG A 119 12.18 -24.47 -1.13
CA ARG A 119 13.28 -25.39 -1.48
C ARG A 119 13.56 -25.41 -2.98
N GLU A 120 12.52 -25.43 -3.80
CA GLU A 120 12.67 -25.39 -5.26
C GLU A 120 13.32 -24.08 -5.73
N GLN A 121 12.92 -22.94 -5.14
CA GLN A 121 13.53 -21.65 -5.46
C GLN A 121 15.02 -21.61 -5.08
N LEU A 122 15.39 -22.09 -3.88
CA LEU A 122 16.81 -22.17 -3.47
C LEU A 122 17.60 -23.15 -4.33
N ALA A 123 17.02 -24.32 -4.66
CA ALA A 123 17.66 -25.29 -5.53
C ALA A 123 17.95 -24.73 -6.93
N SER A 124 17.08 -23.88 -7.47
CA SER A 124 17.32 -23.20 -8.73
C SER A 124 18.52 -22.22 -8.65
N LEU A 125 18.63 -21.48 -7.53
CA LEU A 125 19.78 -20.59 -7.29
C LEU A 125 21.07 -21.39 -7.10
N ASP A 126 21.02 -22.49 -6.34
CA ASP A 126 22.15 -23.39 -6.13
C ASP A 126 22.63 -24.01 -7.45
N GLN A 127 21.71 -24.33 -8.39
CA GLN A 127 22.06 -24.81 -9.73
C GLN A 127 22.78 -23.74 -10.56
N ASN A 128 22.36 -22.46 -10.47
CA ASN A 128 23.05 -21.35 -11.14
C ASN A 128 24.47 -21.18 -10.59
N ILE A 129 24.61 -21.18 -9.26
CA ILE A 129 25.92 -21.11 -8.57
C ILE A 129 26.83 -22.24 -9.03
N HIS A 130 26.32 -23.46 -9.06
CA HIS A 130 27.10 -24.62 -9.54
C HIS A 130 27.57 -24.44 -10.99
N THR A 131 26.71 -23.93 -11.85
CA THR A 131 27.07 -23.63 -13.24
C THR A 131 28.18 -22.58 -13.33
N ASP A 132 28.09 -21.52 -12.52
CA ASP A 132 29.13 -20.47 -12.45
C ASP A 132 30.46 -21.01 -11.92
N GLU A 133 30.44 -21.91 -10.93
CA GLU A 133 31.63 -22.56 -10.40
C GLU A 133 32.33 -23.39 -11.47
N LEU A 134 31.56 -24.15 -12.27
CA LEU A 134 32.12 -24.92 -13.40
C LEU A 134 32.69 -23.96 -14.48
N ASN A 135 32.00 -22.90 -14.80
CA ASN A 135 32.47 -21.91 -15.75
C ASN A 135 33.77 -21.25 -15.28
N LEU A 136 33.80 -20.81 -14.00
CA LEU A 136 35.01 -20.23 -13.41
C LEU A 136 36.19 -21.19 -13.47
N LYS A 137 35.97 -22.44 -13.12
CA LYS A 137 37.01 -23.49 -13.19
C LYS A 137 37.54 -23.66 -14.62
N ASN A 138 36.68 -23.64 -15.62
CA ASN A 138 37.08 -23.73 -17.03
C ASN A 138 37.88 -22.51 -17.46
N GLN A 139 37.45 -21.29 -17.06
CA GLN A 139 38.18 -20.05 -17.36
C GLN A 139 39.56 -20.01 -16.67
N GLU A 140 39.67 -20.46 -15.43
CA GLU A 140 40.94 -20.56 -14.69
C GLU A 140 41.90 -21.59 -15.36
N ARG A 141 41.36 -22.73 -15.83
CA ARG A 141 42.18 -23.70 -16.59
C ARG A 141 42.67 -23.09 -17.88
N ALA A 142 41.83 -22.42 -18.66
CA ALA A 142 42.25 -21.78 -19.89
C ALA A 142 43.32 -20.71 -19.66
N LEU A 143 43.19 -19.95 -18.54
CA LEU A 143 44.26 -19.01 -18.14
C LEU A 143 45.57 -19.71 -17.82
N ALA A 144 45.52 -20.81 -17.07
CA ALA A 144 46.70 -21.58 -16.71
C ALA A 144 47.43 -22.14 -17.99
N ASP A 145 46.67 -22.65 -18.94
CA ASP A 145 47.22 -23.14 -20.23
C ASP A 145 47.89 -22.04 -21.03
N LEU A 146 47.27 -20.84 -21.09
CA LEU A 146 47.89 -19.67 -21.75
C LEU A 146 49.17 -19.19 -21.08
N LEU A 147 49.20 -19.22 -19.74
CA LEU A 147 50.39 -18.86 -18.96
C LEU A 147 51.51 -19.89 -19.15
N ALA A 148 51.20 -21.18 -19.14
CA ALA A 148 52.15 -22.23 -19.42
C ALA A 148 52.75 -22.09 -20.84
N HIS A 149 51.91 -21.85 -21.85
CA HIS A 149 52.38 -21.59 -23.20
C HIS A 149 53.32 -20.36 -23.30
N ALA A 150 52.99 -19.26 -22.61
CA ALA A 150 53.87 -18.11 -22.55
C ALA A 150 55.24 -18.43 -21.91
N ALA A 151 55.23 -19.19 -20.82
CA ALA A 151 56.45 -19.64 -20.14
C ALA A 151 57.32 -20.54 -21.05
N ASP A 152 56.75 -21.46 -21.83
CA ASP A 152 57.47 -22.29 -22.77
C ASP A 152 58.16 -21.46 -23.86
N ILE A 153 57.53 -20.38 -24.36
CA ILE A 153 58.12 -19.43 -25.32
C ILE A 153 59.34 -18.74 -24.73
N GLU A 154 59.23 -18.25 -23.47
CA GLU A 154 60.31 -17.57 -22.76
C GLU A 154 61.51 -18.54 -22.48
N HIS A 155 61.22 -19.77 -22.03
CA HIS A 155 62.26 -20.80 -21.83
C HIS A 155 62.97 -21.14 -23.12
N GLY A 156 62.31 -21.05 -24.26
CA GLY A 156 62.90 -21.19 -25.61
C GLY A 156 63.72 -19.98 -26.04
N GLY A 157 63.96 -19.00 -25.19
CA GLY A 157 64.76 -17.80 -25.44
C GLY A 157 64.10 -16.80 -26.42
N LYS A 158 62.80 -16.88 -26.63
CA LYS A 158 62.05 -15.97 -27.51
C LYS A 158 61.14 -15.03 -26.67
N PRO A 159 60.98 -13.77 -27.14
CA PRO A 159 60.02 -12.89 -26.49
C PRO A 159 58.59 -13.40 -26.74
N VAL A 160 57.74 -13.30 -25.70
CA VAL A 160 56.32 -13.67 -25.81
C VAL A 160 55.64 -12.73 -26.83
N PRO A 161 55.01 -13.27 -27.87
CA PRO A 161 54.30 -12.45 -28.87
C PRO A 161 53.17 -11.65 -28.25
N LYS A 162 52.93 -10.43 -28.78
CA LYS A 162 51.89 -9.53 -28.26
C LYS A 162 50.50 -10.16 -28.22
N PHE A 163 50.16 -10.96 -29.22
CA PHE A 163 48.86 -11.63 -29.24
C PHE A 163 48.64 -12.59 -28.06
N VAL A 164 49.70 -13.25 -27.57
CA VAL A 164 49.64 -14.15 -26.40
C VAL A 164 49.43 -13.35 -25.13
N THR A 165 50.17 -12.24 -24.99
CA THR A 165 49.96 -11.34 -23.81
C THR A 165 48.59 -10.72 -23.79
N ASP A 166 48.03 -10.34 -24.96
CA ASP A 166 46.67 -9.82 -25.10
C ASP A 166 45.62 -10.90 -24.75
N GLN A 167 45.83 -12.16 -25.18
CA GLN A 167 44.96 -13.29 -24.80
C GLN A 167 45.00 -13.54 -23.30
N ILE A 168 46.18 -13.52 -22.67
CA ILE A 168 46.31 -13.67 -21.20
C ILE A 168 45.55 -12.55 -20.48
N ALA A 169 45.69 -11.31 -20.95
CA ALA A 169 44.98 -10.16 -20.35
C ALA A 169 43.47 -10.31 -20.47
N ALA A 170 42.96 -10.70 -21.64
CA ALA A 170 41.52 -10.95 -21.86
C ALA A 170 41.01 -12.10 -21.00
N GLN A 171 41.78 -13.18 -20.87
CA GLN A 171 41.39 -14.34 -20.06
C GLN A 171 41.39 -14.02 -18.56
N ARG A 172 42.37 -13.21 -18.09
CA ARG A 172 42.36 -12.71 -16.70
C ARG A 172 41.11 -11.90 -16.40
N GLN A 173 40.71 -11.03 -17.34
CA GLN A 173 39.49 -10.26 -17.19
C GLN A 173 38.27 -11.19 -17.11
N ALA A 174 38.17 -12.16 -18.01
CA ALA A 174 37.08 -13.14 -17.98
C ALA A 174 36.98 -13.93 -16.66
N VAL A 175 38.11 -14.32 -16.08
CA VAL A 175 38.16 -14.96 -14.73
C VAL A 175 37.67 -14.00 -13.66
N THR A 176 38.07 -12.72 -13.73
CA THR A 176 37.65 -11.70 -12.75
C THR A 176 36.15 -11.46 -12.83
N ASP A 177 35.61 -11.31 -14.04
CA ASP A 177 34.19 -11.07 -14.27
C ASP A 177 33.34 -12.29 -13.83
N GLN A 178 33.80 -13.52 -14.13
CA GLN A 178 33.11 -14.73 -13.70
C GLN A 178 33.11 -14.89 -12.17
N ARG A 179 34.20 -14.53 -11.48
CA ARG A 179 34.22 -14.50 -10.00
C ARG A 179 33.22 -13.52 -9.46
N GLY A 180 33.15 -12.32 -10.04
CA GLY A 180 32.15 -11.31 -9.64
C GLY A 180 30.72 -11.81 -9.81
N THR A 181 30.43 -12.49 -10.92
CA THR A 181 29.11 -13.12 -11.15
C THR A 181 28.78 -14.18 -10.12
N LEU A 182 29.74 -15.08 -9.82
CA LEU A 182 29.58 -16.13 -8.81
C LEU A 182 29.29 -15.52 -7.42
N ASP A 183 30.04 -14.50 -7.02
CA ASP A 183 29.85 -13.82 -5.73
C ASP A 183 28.47 -13.13 -5.64
N GLN A 184 28.01 -12.53 -6.75
CA GLN A 184 26.68 -11.94 -6.83
C GLN A 184 25.58 -13.00 -6.65
N HIS A 185 25.65 -14.13 -7.34
CA HIS A 185 24.67 -15.20 -7.23
C HIS A 185 24.65 -15.85 -5.83
N ARG A 186 25.83 -16.00 -5.21
CA ARG A 186 25.93 -16.47 -3.81
C ARG A 186 25.26 -15.49 -2.84
N ALA A 187 25.52 -14.19 -2.98
CA ALA A 187 24.88 -13.15 -2.17
C ALA A 187 23.35 -13.11 -2.37
N GLU A 188 22.90 -13.26 -3.62
CA GLU A 188 21.47 -13.34 -3.96
C GLU A 188 20.82 -14.57 -3.31
N ARG A 189 21.47 -15.72 -3.39
CA ARG A 189 20.99 -16.94 -2.75
C ARG A 189 20.84 -16.79 -1.25
N GLU A 190 21.81 -16.18 -0.57
CA GLU A 190 21.76 -15.95 0.87
C GLU A 190 20.67 -14.94 1.25
N ALA A 191 20.59 -13.81 0.55
CA ALA A 191 19.53 -12.84 0.75
C ALA A 191 18.13 -13.44 0.53
N THR A 192 18.01 -14.31 -0.47
CA THR A 192 16.77 -15.04 -0.74
C THR A 192 16.44 -16.01 0.40
N ALA A 193 17.39 -16.77 0.93
CA ALA A 193 17.16 -17.68 2.04
C ALA A 193 16.61 -16.94 3.28
N VAL A 194 17.22 -15.80 3.64
CA VAL A 194 16.73 -14.97 4.76
C VAL A 194 15.30 -14.47 4.51
N ARG A 195 15.01 -14.01 3.29
CA ARG A 195 13.66 -13.56 2.92
C ARG A 195 12.63 -14.67 3.02
N LEU A 196 12.97 -15.89 2.55
CA LEU A 196 12.09 -17.04 2.59
C LEU A 196 11.82 -17.52 4.03
N GLU A 197 12.80 -17.42 4.93
CA GLU A 197 12.60 -17.68 6.36
C GLU A 197 11.63 -16.67 6.99
N GLN A 198 11.77 -15.38 6.65
CA GLN A 198 10.85 -14.34 7.11
C GLN A 198 9.43 -14.57 6.58
N GLU A 199 9.29 -14.95 5.32
CA GLU A 199 8.00 -15.29 4.71
C GLU A 199 7.34 -16.49 5.40
N MET A 200 8.13 -17.52 5.74
CA MET A 200 7.66 -18.68 6.49
C MET A 200 7.16 -18.31 7.89
N ALA A 201 7.93 -17.48 8.62
CA ALA A 201 7.53 -16.99 9.93
C ALA A 201 6.21 -16.18 9.84
N HIS A 202 6.11 -15.28 8.85
CA HIS A 202 4.90 -14.49 8.60
C HIS A 202 3.70 -15.39 8.24
N TYR A 203 3.89 -16.39 7.40
CA TYR A 203 2.86 -17.37 7.06
C TYR A 203 2.29 -18.08 8.29
N ARG A 204 3.18 -18.54 9.20
CA ARG A 204 2.76 -19.16 10.47
C ARG A 204 1.92 -18.22 11.33
N GLU A 205 2.31 -16.95 11.44
CA GLU A 205 1.53 -15.93 12.17
C GLU A 205 0.15 -15.73 11.55
N LEU A 206 0.06 -15.63 10.22
CA LEU A 206 -1.21 -15.49 9.52
C LEU A 206 -2.13 -16.68 9.74
N ARG A 207 -1.59 -17.90 9.69
CA ARG A 207 -2.35 -19.13 9.96
C ARG A 207 -2.82 -19.20 11.41
N ALA A 208 -1.99 -18.83 12.37
CA ALA A 208 -2.37 -18.79 13.78
C ALA A 208 -3.51 -17.77 14.04
N LYS A 209 -3.42 -16.58 13.44
CA LYS A 209 -4.50 -15.57 13.51
C LYS A 209 -5.80 -16.10 12.90
N GLN A 210 -5.72 -16.77 11.76
CA GLN A 210 -6.89 -17.37 11.10
C GLN A 210 -7.55 -18.44 11.97
N GLN A 211 -6.77 -19.33 12.57
CA GLN A 211 -7.28 -20.38 13.48
C GLN A 211 -7.88 -19.78 14.75
N GLY A 212 -7.26 -18.75 15.34
CA GLY A 212 -7.80 -18.08 16.52
C GLY A 212 -9.12 -17.36 16.27
N MET A 213 -9.37 -16.85 15.05
CA MET A 213 -10.64 -16.26 14.67
C MET A 213 -11.78 -17.30 14.50
N TYR A 214 -11.45 -18.53 14.13
CA TYR A 214 -12.45 -19.62 13.94
C TYR A 214 -12.57 -20.57 15.13
N GLY A 215 -11.60 -20.56 16.07
CA GLY A 215 -11.59 -21.42 17.26
C GLY A 215 -12.21 -20.83 18.50
N GLY A 216 -12.72 -19.59 18.45
CA GLY A 216 -13.36 -18.88 19.56
C GLY A 216 -14.89 -18.82 19.50
N ALA A 217 -15.56 -19.70 18.74
CA ALA A 217 -17.01 -19.79 18.62
C ALA A 217 -17.56 -21.02 19.35
#